data_5114258ba1a25a2be3b9be0494bdac41
#
_entry.id   5114258ba1a25a2be3b9be0494bdac41
#
_cell.length_a   1.000
_cell.length_b   1.000
_cell.length_c   1.000
_cell.angle_alpha   90.00
_cell.angle_beta   90.00
_cell.angle_gamma   90.00
#
_symmetry.space_group_name_H-M   'P 1'
#
loop_
_entity.id
_entity.type
_entity.pdbx_description
1 polymer ?
#
loop_
_entity_poly.entity_id
_entity_poly.type
_entity_poly.pdbx_seq_one_letter_code
_entity_poly.pdbx_strand_id
1 'polypeptide(L)'
;MALLILAHPYYAQSIANKTIVNELIKTYPDLEVRDIFQLYPDYKFDVSAEQEALLRHDTIILQYPMFWFNMPAILKLWFDEVFTYQFAYGSEGDKLKDKKVIISMTVGQKEADMVNDRENLIDSFLKAVQYSIQYTQMQLSSTFLLYEVSPLSGHSESEIKLKAVEHGHKVLKHLTEA
;
A
#
# COMPACT_ATOMS: atom_id res chain seq x y z
N MET A 1 8.55 -0.07 14.72
CA MET A 1 8.44 1.16 13.86
C MET A 1 7.78 0.78 12.55
N ALA A 2 7.03 1.72 11.91
CA ALA A 2 6.32 1.43 10.67
C ALA A 2 6.79 2.33 9.51
N LEU A 3 6.82 1.75 8.32
CA LEU A 3 7.14 2.40 7.05
C LEU A 3 5.90 2.40 6.16
N LEU A 4 5.54 3.52 5.57
CA LEU A 4 4.49 3.62 4.59
C LEU A 4 5.10 3.92 3.22
N ILE A 5 4.92 3.00 2.28
CA ILE A 5 5.23 3.19 0.87
C ILE A 5 3.98 3.73 0.20
N LEU A 6 4.02 5.01 -0.16
CA LEU A 6 2.93 5.68 -0.85
C LEU A 6 3.19 5.64 -2.36
N ALA A 7 2.29 5.02 -3.10
CA ALA A 7 2.39 4.88 -4.54
C ALA A 7 1.13 5.41 -5.24
N HIS A 8 1.00 6.74 -5.38
CA HIS A 8 -0.15 7.37 -6.02
C HIS A 8 0.28 8.38 -7.08
N PRO A 9 0.03 8.14 -8.39
CA PRO A 9 0.52 9.01 -9.47
C PRO A 9 -0.03 10.44 -9.42
N TYR A 10 -1.19 10.64 -8.83
CA TYR A 10 -1.87 11.94 -8.70
C TYR A 10 -2.19 12.25 -7.23
N TYR A 11 -1.24 12.02 -6.33
CA TYR A 11 -1.46 12.13 -4.89
C TYR A 11 -1.97 13.51 -4.47
N ALA A 12 -1.43 14.58 -5.04
CA ALA A 12 -1.84 15.95 -4.73
C ALA A 12 -3.34 16.20 -4.94
N GLN A 13 -3.97 15.46 -5.87
CA GLN A 13 -5.39 15.56 -6.24
C GLN A 13 -6.25 14.49 -5.56
N SER A 14 -5.64 13.51 -4.89
CA SER A 14 -6.36 12.41 -4.25
C SER A 14 -6.99 12.85 -2.93
N ILE A 15 -8.31 12.83 -2.85
CA ILE A 15 -9.04 13.09 -1.61
C ILE A 15 -8.82 11.95 -0.62
N ALA A 16 -9.07 10.72 -1.05
CA ALA A 16 -9.03 9.55 -0.17
C ALA A 16 -7.62 9.25 0.34
N ASN A 17 -6.63 9.07 -0.55
CA ASN A 17 -5.28 8.70 -0.12
C ASN A 17 -4.61 9.79 0.72
N LYS A 18 -4.83 11.09 0.39
CA LYS A 18 -4.35 12.20 1.23
C LYS A 18 -4.95 12.17 2.63
N THR A 19 -6.25 11.94 2.72
CA THR A 19 -6.94 11.88 4.01
C THR A 19 -6.43 10.71 4.84
N ILE A 20 -6.32 9.52 4.25
CA ILE A 20 -5.77 8.33 4.92
C ILE A 20 -4.37 8.62 5.48
N VAL A 21 -3.45 9.05 4.63
CA VAL A 21 -2.05 9.30 5.03
C VAL A 21 -1.96 10.39 6.09
N ASN A 22 -2.74 11.47 5.98
CA ASN A 22 -2.77 12.53 6.98
C ASN A 22 -3.26 12.02 8.35
N GLU A 23 -4.29 11.16 8.40
CA GLU A 23 -4.77 10.57 9.65
C GLU A 23 -3.73 9.61 10.25
N LEU A 24 -3.02 8.85 9.41
CA LEU A 24 -1.93 7.98 9.87
C LEU A 24 -0.79 8.78 10.50
N ILE A 25 -0.29 9.81 9.83
CA ILE A 25 0.81 10.68 10.32
C ILE A 25 0.39 11.40 11.62
N LYS A 26 -0.83 11.93 11.67
CA LYS A 26 -1.35 12.67 12.83
C LYS A 26 -1.39 11.81 14.09
N THR A 27 -1.75 10.53 13.94
CA THR A 27 -1.95 9.62 15.07
C THR A 27 -0.70 8.78 15.40
N TYR A 28 0.14 8.54 14.39
CA TYR A 28 1.39 7.79 14.53
C TYR A 28 2.56 8.64 14.00
N PRO A 29 3.08 9.60 14.81
CA PRO A 29 4.08 10.57 14.37
C PRO A 29 5.42 9.95 13.92
N ASP A 30 5.75 8.75 14.43
CA ASP A 30 6.97 8.01 14.07
C ASP A 30 6.83 7.21 12.75
N LEU A 31 5.74 7.41 12.00
CA LEU A 31 5.54 6.78 10.70
C LEU A 31 6.49 7.41 9.67
N GLU A 32 7.44 6.63 9.18
CA GLU A 32 8.22 7.05 8.01
C GLU A 32 7.34 6.90 6.75
N VAL A 33 7.17 7.99 6.00
CA VAL A 33 6.40 7.98 4.76
C VAL A 33 7.34 8.19 3.58
N ARG A 34 7.32 7.26 2.64
CA ARG A 34 8.05 7.34 1.37
C ARG A 34 7.07 7.46 0.21
N ASP A 35 6.84 8.69 -0.24
CA ASP A 35 6.09 8.93 -1.47
C ASP A 35 7.02 8.65 -2.66
N ILE A 36 6.91 7.44 -3.22
CA ILE A 36 7.83 6.98 -4.27
C ILE A 36 7.64 7.71 -5.61
N PHE A 37 6.49 8.36 -5.85
CA PHE A 37 6.34 9.27 -6.99
C PHE A 37 7.07 10.60 -6.79
N GLN A 38 7.04 11.13 -5.56
CA GLN A 38 7.72 12.36 -5.24
C GLN A 38 9.24 12.17 -5.15
N LEU A 39 9.69 11.06 -4.56
CA LEU A 39 11.10 10.74 -4.41
C LEU A 39 11.75 10.37 -5.75
N TYR A 40 11.02 9.71 -6.64
CA TYR A 40 11.55 9.14 -7.89
C TYR A 40 10.70 9.54 -9.11
N PRO A 41 10.63 10.84 -9.45
CA PRO A 41 9.78 11.32 -10.52
C PRO A 41 10.21 10.82 -11.92
N ASP A 42 11.46 10.38 -12.06
CA ASP A 42 12.03 9.79 -13.26
C ASP A 42 12.04 8.25 -13.24
N TYR A 43 11.39 7.65 -12.22
CA TYR A 43 11.32 6.19 -12.04
C TYR A 43 12.68 5.50 -11.81
N LYS A 44 13.70 6.25 -11.38
CA LYS A 44 15.01 5.70 -11.03
C LYS A 44 15.17 5.66 -9.52
N PHE A 45 15.06 4.47 -8.96
CA PHE A 45 15.14 4.28 -7.52
C PHE A 45 16.57 4.34 -7.00
N ASP A 46 16.76 5.00 -5.86
CA ASP A 46 17.90 4.73 -4.99
C ASP A 46 17.61 3.45 -4.21
N VAL A 47 18.01 2.33 -4.80
CA VAL A 47 17.76 0.99 -4.26
C VAL A 47 18.31 0.84 -2.85
N SER A 48 19.50 1.40 -2.58
CA SER A 48 20.12 1.35 -1.24
C SER A 48 19.27 2.09 -0.21
N ALA A 49 18.82 3.29 -0.52
CA ALA A 49 17.98 4.08 0.38
C ALA A 49 16.63 3.40 0.66
N GLU A 50 16.02 2.73 -0.34
CA GLU A 50 14.79 1.98 -0.14
C GLU A 50 15.01 0.72 0.71
N GLN A 51 16.07 -0.02 0.45
CA GLN A 51 16.44 -1.19 1.23
C GLN A 51 16.77 -0.83 2.69
N GLU A 52 17.50 0.25 2.91
CA GLU A 52 17.77 0.76 4.27
C GLU A 52 16.47 1.15 5.00
N ALA A 53 15.52 1.79 4.31
CA ALA A 53 14.22 2.09 4.89
C ALA A 53 13.48 0.81 5.28
N LEU A 54 13.46 -0.20 4.40
CA LEU A 54 12.88 -1.50 4.70
C LEU A 54 13.54 -2.18 5.91
N LEU A 55 14.88 -2.10 6.04
CA LEU A 55 15.61 -2.72 7.14
C LEU A 55 15.30 -2.10 8.50
N ARG A 56 15.08 -0.78 8.55
CA ARG A 56 14.79 -0.05 9.80
C ARG A 56 13.41 -0.32 10.38
N HIS A 57 12.49 -0.90 9.62
CA HIS A 57 11.08 -1.03 10.01
C HIS A 57 10.61 -2.48 10.02
N ASP A 58 9.80 -2.83 11.00
CA ASP A 58 9.24 -4.19 11.14
C ASP A 58 7.89 -4.33 10.45
N THR A 59 7.18 -3.21 10.26
CA THR A 59 5.88 -3.17 9.60
C THR A 59 5.93 -2.23 8.40
N ILE A 60 5.44 -2.71 7.26
CA ILE A 60 5.40 -1.99 6.00
C ILE A 60 3.93 -1.82 5.59
N ILE A 61 3.50 -0.59 5.36
CA ILE A 61 2.18 -0.27 4.83
C ILE A 61 2.33 0.06 3.36
N LEU A 62 1.67 -0.68 2.49
CA LEU A 62 1.57 -0.38 1.06
C LEU A 62 0.28 0.42 0.84
N GLN A 63 0.40 1.74 0.65
CA GLN A 63 -0.73 2.65 0.40
C GLN A 63 -0.79 3.02 -1.07
N TYR A 64 -1.82 2.55 -1.79
CA TYR A 64 -1.94 2.80 -3.21
C TYR A 64 -3.39 2.72 -3.72
N PRO A 65 -3.71 3.39 -4.84
CA PRO A 65 -4.98 3.20 -5.55
C PRO A 65 -4.90 1.97 -6.46
N MET A 66 -6.00 1.27 -6.63
CA MET A 66 -6.12 0.27 -7.69
C MET A 66 -6.16 0.96 -9.06
N PHE A 67 -5.20 0.65 -9.92
CA PHE A 67 -5.15 1.10 -11.31
C PHE A 67 -5.20 -0.11 -12.24
N TRP A 68 -6.21 -0.13 -13.10
CA TRP A 68 -6.39 -1.23 -14.05
C TRP A 68 -6.28 -2.60 -13.39
N PHE A 69 -7.01 -2.76 -12.28
CA PHE A 69 -7.12 -4.01 -11.53
C PHE A 69 -5.79 -4.49 -10.90
N ASN A 70 -4.84 -3.59 -10.71
CA ASN A 70 -3.52 -3.88 -10.14
C ASN A 70 -3.00 -2.67 -9.37
N MET A 71 -1.77 -2.80 -8.83
CA MET A 71 -1.01 -1.68 -8.28
C MET A 71 -0.57 -0.70 -9.37
N PRO A 72 -0.30 0.57 -9.05
CA PRO A 72 0.31 1.52 -9.98
C PRO A 72 1.67 1.03 -10.49
N ALA A 73 2.01 1.39 -11.74
CA ALA A 73 3.23 0.92 -12.40
C ALA A 73 4.51 1.18 -11.59
N ILE A 74 4.60 2.34 -10.93
CA ILE A 74 5.77 2.68 -10.11
C ILE A 74 5.92 1.73 -8.91
N LEU A 75 4.83 1.27 -8.29
CA LEU A 75 4.91 0.32 -7.19
C LEU A 75 5.40 -1.04 -7.68
N LYS A 76 4.95 -1.47 -8.86
CA LYS A 76 5.47 -2.71 -9.46
C LYS A 76 6.95 -2.59 -9.78
N LEU A 77 7.38 -1.47 -10.37
CA LEU A 77 8.78 -1.22 -10.65
C LEU A 77 9.62 -1.14 -9.36
N TRP A 78 9.07 -0.52 -8.31
CA TRP A 78 9.71 -0.49 -7.00
C TRP A 78 9.97 -1.91 -6.44
N PHE A 79 9.00 -2.83 -6.56
CA PHE A 79 9.23 -4.24 -6.22
C PHE A 79 10.35 -4.86 -7.07
N ASP A 80 10.34 -4.60 -8.38
CA ASP A 80 11.30 -5.20 -9.32
C ASP A 80 12.74 -4.74 -9.05
N GLU A 81 12.92 -3.46 -8.70
CA GLU A 81 14.25 -2.86 -8.51
C GLU A 81 14.77 -3.02 -7.07
N VAL A 82 13.89 -2.93 -6.06
CA VAL A 82 14.30 -2.93 -4.64
C VAL A 82 14.43 -4.34 -4.09
N PHE A 83 13.60 -5.29 -4.56
CA PHE A 83 13.62 -6.66 -4.07
C PHE A 83 14.65 -7.49 -4.83
N THR A 84 15.93 -7.17 -4.62
CA THR A 84 17.06 -7.78 -5.33
C THR A 84 17.40 -9.17 -4.82
N TYR A 85 18.15 -9.89 -5.65
CA TYR A 85 18.76 -11.18 -5.27
C TYR A 85 19.70 -11.01 -4.06
N GLN A 86 19.64 -11.95 -3.12
CA GLN A 86 20.36 -11.95 -1.83
C GLN A 86 19.94 -10.84 -0.84
N PHE A 87 18.97 -10.01 -1.22
CA PHE A 87 18.30 -9.11 -0.28
C PHE A 87 16.92 -9.66 0.09
N ALA A 88 16.04 -9.80 -0.88
CA ALA A 88 14.66 -10.22 -0.70
C ALA A 88 14.42 -11.70 -1.00
N TYR A 89 15.30 -12.34 -1.78
CA TYR A 89 15.21 -13.74 -2.16
C TYR A 89 16.60 -14.33 -2.46
N GLY A 90 16.66 -15.67 -2.59
CA GLY A 90 17.92 -16.40 -2.75
C GLY A 90 18.37 -17.05 -1.44
N SER A 91 19.53 -17.72 -1.46
CA SER A 91 20.02 -18.49 -0.31
C SER A 91 20.31 -17.66 0.94
N GLU A 92 20.64 -16.39 0.78
CA GLU A 92 20.90 -15.42 1.85
C GLU A 92 19.92 -14.25 1.83
N GLY A 93 18.88 -14.32 0.98
CA GLY A 93 17.89 -13.27 0.77
C GLY A 93 16.77 -13.30 1.80
N ASP A 94 17.12 -13.11 3.07
CA ASP A 94 16.25 -13.17 4.23
C ASP A 94 16.04 -11.83 4.95
N LYS A 95 16.47 -10.72 4.32
CA LYS A 95 16.45 -9.40 4.97
C LYS A 95 15.07 -8.85 5.26
N LEU A 96 14.06 -9.37 4.55
CA LEU A 96 12.65 -9.00 4.73
C LEU A 96 11.87 -10.04 5.55
N LYS A 97 12.51 -11.14 5.95
CA LYS A 97 11.87 -12.23 6.68
C LYS A 97 11.17 -11.73 7.94
N ASP A 98 9.96 -12.24 8.16
CA ASP A 98 9.09 -11.98 9.31
C ASP A 98 8.60 -10.52 9.45
N LYS A 99 8.95 -9.62 8.54
CA LYS A 99 8.36 -8.28 8.52
C LYS A 99 6.87 -8.36 8.17
N LYS A 100 6.07 -7.55 8.86
CA LYS A 100 4.62 -7.49 8.65
C LYS A 100 4.29 -6.54 7.51
N VAL A 101 3.37 -6.92 6.64
CA VAL A 101 2.87 -6.07 5.56
C VAL A 101 1.38 -5.83 5.73
N ILE A 102 0.98 -4.58 5.64
CA ILE A 102 -0.41 -4.13 5.57
C ILE A 102 -0.65 -3.59 4.16
N ILE A 103 -1.63 -4.12 3.45
CA ILE A 103 -2.10 -3.54 2.19
C ILE A 103 -3.25 -2.59 2.52
N SER A 104 -3.11 -1.32 2.13
CA SER A 104 -4.14 -0.30 2.20
C SER A 104 -4.41 0.22 0.79
N MET A 105 -5.47 -0.27 0.17
CA MET A 105 -5.77 0.00 -1.23
C MET A 105 -7.09 0.74 -1.38
N THR A 106 -7.09 1.81 -2.19
CA THR A 106 -8.30 2.52 -2.57
C THR A 106 -8.81 2.06 -3.93
N VAL A 107 -10.12 1.90 -4.06
CA VAL A 107 -10.80 1.37 -5.23
C VAL A 107 -11.87 2.37 -5.69
N GLY A 108 -11.86 2.72 -6.97
CA GLY A 108 -12.82 3.67 -7.53
C GLY A 108 -14.22 3.08 -7.73
N GLN A 109 -14.33 1.77 -7.90
CA GLN A 109 -15.56 1.05 -8.19
C GLN A 109 -16.30 0.67 -6.91
N LYS A 110 -17.55 0.21 -7.06
CA LYS A 110 -18.35 -0.33 -5.95
C LYS A 110 -17.84 -1.71 -5.56
N GLU A 111 -17.94 -2.04 -4.27
CA GLU A 111 -17.61 -3.37 -3.79
C GLU A 111 -18.44 -4.46 -4.47
N ALA A 112 -19.74 -4.20 -4.68
CA ALA A 112 -20.65 -5.13 -5.36
C ALA A 112 -20.24 -5.47 -6.80
N ASP A 113 -19.53 -4.56 -7.48
CA ASP A 113 -19.05 -4.80 -8.85
C ASP A 113 -17.80 -5.71 -8.86
N MET A 114 -17.14 -5.87 -7.69
CA MET A 114 -15.94 -6.68 -7.53
C MET A 114 -16.21 -8.09 -7.03
N VAL A 115 -17.45 -8.39 -6.67
CA VAL A 115 -17.88 -9.71 -6.22
C VAL A 115 -18.95 -10.23 -7.15
N ASN A 116 -18.75 -11.38 -7.74
CA ASN A 116 -19.77 -12.09 -8.50
C ASN A 116 -20.05 -13.46 -7.87
N ASP A 117 -21.10 -14.15 -8.32
CA ASP A 117 -21.57 -15.43 -7.76
C ASP A 117 -20.51 -16.56 -7.76
N ARG A 118 -19.39 -16.37 -8.44
CA ARG A 118 -18.36 -17.38 -8.63
C ARG A 118 -16.98 -16.98 -8.11
N GLU A 119 -16.72 -15.69 -7.99
CA GLU A 119 -15.36 -15.20 -7.76
C GLU A 119 -15.36 -13.84 -7.07
N ASN A 120 -14.52 -13.69 -6.07
CA ASN A 120 -14.13 -12.37 -5.57
C ASN A 120 -12.98 -11.86 -6.45
N LEU A 121 -13.27 -10.95 -7.37
CA LEU A 121 -12.29 -10.41 -8.31
C LEU A 121 -11.14 -9.72 -7.61
N ILE A 122 -11.40 -9.05 -6.47
CA ILE A 122 -10.35 -8.38 -5.69
C ILE A 122 -9.28 -9.36 -5.22
N ASP A 123 -9.68 -10.56 -4.80
CA ASP A 123 -8.71 -11.58 -4.37
C ASP A 123 -7.79 -11.98 -5.54
N SER A 124 -8.35 -12.05 -6.75
CA SER A 124 -7.57 -12.33 -7.95
C SER A 124 -6.58 -11.22 -8.27
N PHE A 125 -6.96 -9.95 -8.10
CA PHE A 125 -6.10 -8.80 -8.37
C PHE A 125 -5.00 -8.64 -7.30
N LEU A 126 -5.23 -9.10 -6.08
CA LEU A 126 -4.25 -9.04 -4.99
C LEU A 126 -3.27 -10.21 -4.98
N LYS A 127 -3.57 -11.30 -5.69
CA LYS A 127 -2.72 -12.51 -5.67
C LYS A 127 -1.25 -12.21 -5.95
N ALA A 128 -0.94 -11.40 -6.96
CA ALA A 128 0.44 -11.13 -7.34
C ALA A 128 1.22 -10.44 -6.22
N VAL A 129 0.66 -9.42 -5.58
CA VAL A 129 1.33 -8.72 -4.47
C VAL A 129 1.41 -9.62 -3.24
N GLN A 130 0.39 -10.42 -2.95
CA GLN A 130 0.38 -11.38 -1.84
C GLN A 130 1.47 -12.45 -2.02
N TYR A 131 1.63 -12.99 -3.23
CA TYR A 131 2.72 -13.92 -3.54
C TYR A 131 4.10 -13.28 -3.45
N SER A 132 4.25 -12.01 -3.87
CA SER A 132 5.52 -11.29 -3.72
C SER A 132 5.89 -11.13 -2.24
N ILE A 133 4.92 -10.78 -1.39
CA ILE A 133 5.09 -10.69 0.06
C ILE A 133 5.50 -12.06 0.63
N GLN A 134 4.78 -13.11 0.29
CA GLN A 134 5.06 -14.45 0.77
C GLN A 134 6.42 -14.99 0.28
N TYR A 135 6.76 -14.74 -0.98
CA TYR A 135 8.02 -15.20 -1.57
C TYR A 135 9.25 -14.59 -0.92
N THR A 136 9.13 -13.36 -0.43
CA THR A 136 10.17 -12.68 0.33
C THR A 136 10.14 -12.98 1.85
N GLN A 137 9.39 -14.00 2.26
CA GLN A 137 9.24 -14.46 3.64
C GLN A 137 8.61 -13.41 4.58
N MET A 138 8.04 -12.34 4.03
CA MET A 138 7.23 -11.39 4.79
C MET A 138 5.85 -11.99 5.11
N GLN A 139 5.19 -11.42 6.10
CA GLN A 139 3.85 -11.86 6.55
C GLN A 139 2.81 -10.81 6.17
N LEU A 140 1.83 -11.17 5.33
CA LEU A 140 0.68 -10.32 5.11
C LEU A 140 -0.16 -10.28 6.39
N SER A 141 -0.12 -9.17 7.10
CA SER A 141 -0.80 -8.97 8.37
C SER A 141 -2.27 -8.61 8.18
N SER A 142 -2.57 -7.76 7.21
CA SER A 142 -3.97 -7.40 6.87
C SER A 142 -4.07 -6.74 5.50
N THR A 143 -5.29 -6.72 4.96
CA THR A 143 -5.66 -5.98 3.75
C THR A 143 -6.89 -5.13 4.04
N PHE A 144 -6.76 -3.82 3.85
CA PHE A 144 -7.83 -2.85 3.98
C PHE A 144 -8.17 -2.26 2.61
N LEU A 145 -9.44 -2.31 2.25
CA LEU A 145 -9.96 -1.84 0.98
C LEU A 145 -10.94 -0.70 1.21
N LEU A 146 -10.81 0.38 0.46
CA LEU A 146 -11.72 1.52 0.50
C LEU A 146 -12.33 1.74 -0.88
N TYR A 147 -13.58 1.39 -1.03
CA TYR A 147 -14.33 1.46 -2.29
C TYR A 147 -15.00 2.81 -2.52
N GLU A 148 -15.35 3.08 -3.77
CA GLU A 148 -16.17 4.22 -4.22
C GLU A 148 -15.53 5.59 -3.92
N VAL A 149 -14.22 5.70 -4.11
CA VAL A 149 -13.48 6.94 -3.88
C VAL A 149 -13.08 7.68 -5.16
N SER A 150 -13.61 7.25 -6.29
CA SER A 150 -13.46 7.96 -7.56
C SER A 150 -14.36 9.20 -7.61
N PRO A 151 -13.97 10.28 -8.30
CA PRO A 151 -14.89 11.38 -8.63
C PRO A 151 -16.16 10.95 -9.36
N LEU A 152 -16.14 9.77 -10.01
CA LEU A 152 -17.27 9.18 -10.73
C LEU A 152 -18.16 8.31 -9.84
N SER A 153 -17.83 8.12 -8.56
CA SER A 153 -18.62 7.28 -7.65
C SER A 153 -19.96 7.89 -7.23
N GLY A 154 -20.14 9.19 -7.49
CA GLY A 154 -21.34 9.94 -7.07
C GLY A 154 -21.29 10.45 -5.63
N HIS A 155 -20.23 10.14 -4.87
CA HIS A 155 -20.01 10.68 -3.54
C HIS A 155 -19.42 12.09 -3.59
N SER A 156 -19.84 12.94 -2.66
CA SER A 156 -19.22 14.25 -2.42
C SER A 156 -17.81 14.11 -1.83
N GLU A 157 -17.00 15.16 -1.95
CA GLU A 157 -15.67 15.18 -1.30
C GLU A 157 -15.74 14.94 0.22
N SER A 158 -16.76 15.47 0.88
CA SER A 158 -16.95 15.30 2.32
C SER A 158 -17.25 13.85 2.71
N GLU A 159 -18.07 13.15 1.91
CA GLU A 159 -18.35 11.73 2.11
C GLU A 159 -17.10 10.87 1.88
N ILE A 160 -16.32 11.17 0.81
CA ILE A 160 -15.06 10.47 0.55
C ILE A 160 -14.07 10.70 1.70
N LYS A 161 -13.96 11.93 2.22
CA LYS A 161 -13.10 12.24 3.38
C LYS A 161 -13.52 11.47 4.62
N LEU A 162 -14.81 11.40 4.92
CA LEU A 162 -15.31 10.65 6.07
C LEU A 162 -14.96 9.16 5.97
N LYS A 163 -15.27 8.54 4.82
CA LYS A 163 -14.89 7.14 4.54
C LYS A 163 -13.38 6.91 4.67
N ALA A 164 -12.55 7.86 4.21
CA ALA A 164 -11.10 7.77 4.27
C ALA A 164 -10.55 7.91 5.70
N VAL A 165 -11.14 8.77 6.54
CA VAL A 165 -10.82 8.86 7.98
C VAL A 165 -11.11 7.53 8.68
N GLU A 166 -12.30 6.95 8.46
CA GLU A 166 -12.66 5.65 9.04
C GLU A 166 -11.71 4.54 8.59
N HIS A 167 -11.33 4.55 7.32
CA HIS A 167 -10.33 3.60 6.78
C HIS A 167 -8.97 3.77 7.46
N GLY A 168 -8.49 5.02 7.59
CA GLY A 168 -7.25 5.33 8.31
C GLY A 168 -7.28 4.82 9.75
N HIS A 169 -8.39 5.01 10.46
CA HIS A 169 -8.56 4.48 11.82
C HIS A 169 -8.50 2.95 11.90
N LYS A 170 -9.04 2.23 10.90
CA LYS A 170 -8.92 0.76 10.82
C LYS A 170 -7.47 0.32 10.66
N VAL A 171 -6.72 0.99 9.77
CA VAL A 171 -5.29 0.72 9.57
C VAL A 171 -4.50 1.01 10.83
N LEU A 172 -4.75 2.16 11.48
CA LEU A 172 -4.10 2.55 12.74
C LEU A 172 -4.36 1.55 13.86
N LYS A 173 -5.61 1.16 14.06
CA LYS A 173 -5.98 0.18 15.05
C LYS A 173 -5.19 -1.11 14.87
N HIS A 174 -5.15 -1.63 13.64
CA HIS A 174 -4.39 -2.84 13.34
C HIS A 174 -2.88 -2.66 13.56
N LEU A 175 -2.33 -1.50 13.19
CA LEU A 175 -0.90 -1.19 13.38
C LEU A 175 -0.49 -1.14 14.85
N THR A 176 -1.38 -0.71 15.75
CA THR A 176 -1.10 -0.56 17.19
C THR A 176 -1.42 -1.80 18.01
N GLU A 177 -2.26 -2.70 17.50
CA GLU A 177 -2.65 -3.95 18.18
C GLU A 177 -1.84 -5.17 17.71
N ALA A 178 -1.07 -5.06 16.63
CA ALA A 178 -0.28 -6.14 16.01
C ALA A 178 1.18 -6.15 16.47
#